data_7af18ad8f95a317747a3e26e5c576dc2
#
_entry.id   7af18ad8f95a317747a3e26e5c576dc2
#
_cell.length_a   1.000
_cell.length_b   1.000
_cell.length_c   1.000
_cell.angle_alpha   90.00
_cell.angle_beta   90.00
_cell.angle_gamma   90.00
#
_symmetry.space_group_name_H-M   'P 1'
#
loop_
_entity.id
_entity.type
_entity.pdbx_description
1 polymer ?
#
loop_
_entity_poly.entity_id
_entity_poly.type
_entity_poly.pdbx_seq_one_letter_code
_entity_poly.pdbx_strand_id
1 'polypeptide(L)'
;MMTKMMKTKSSPNANLFAALRAAFPADLDAIAVETENGLHYSWRDLDRASAMIANLLDGLKLEKGARVAVQVEKSVEAMLLYLATLRAGYVFLPLNTAYQSAEIEYFIGNAEPAVVVCTGRNAAWVRPIAEAAGTRHVFTLDDDRTGTLLDAAARCSDRHTVAIKKPDDLAAILYTSGTTGRSKGAMLTHRNLLSNAEVLKDYWGWTKGDVLIHALPIFHVHGLFVALHGALLNGSKILWFSKFDPKRIVAKLPEATVFMGVPTLYVRLLAESGLTREAVRNMRLFVAGSAPLLIETFNEWRERTG
;
A
#
# COMPACT_ATOMS: atom_id res chain seq x y z
N MET A 1 29.53 -7.95 -25.27
CA MET A 1 28.84 -6.75 -24.83
C MET A 1 28.72 -6.81 -23.31
N MET A 2 29.61 -6.17 -22.56
CA MET A 2 29.67 -6.28 -21.08
C MET A 2 28.57 -5.38 -20.48
N THR A 3 27.65 -6.00 -19.78
CA THR A 3 26.59 -5.33 -19.02
C THR A 3 27.23 -4.52 -17.89
N LYS A 4 27.20 -3.21 -18.02
CA LYS A 4 27.69 -2.25 -17.01
C LYS A 4 26.79 -2.36 -15.79
N MET A 5 27.21 -3.13 -14.78
CA MET A 5 26.58 -3.10 -13.45
C MET A 5 26.60 -1.68 -12.94
N MET A 6 25.46 -1.00 -12.94
CA MET A 6 25.29 0.26 -12.25
C MET A 6 25.53 0.02 -10.75
N LYS A 7 26.62 0.54 -10.24
CA LYS A 7 26.85 0.67 -8.80
C LYS A 7 25.81 1.62 -8.26
N THR A 8 24.73 1.10 -7.68
CA THR A 8 23.83 1.89 -6.87
C THR A 8 24.63 2.49 -5.72
N LYS A 9 24.73 3.82 -5.67
CA LYS A 9 25.21 4.53 -4.48
C LYS A 9 24.23 4.12 -3.36
N SER A 10 24.66 3.25 -2.45
CA SER A 10 23.88 2.88 -1.30
C SER A 10 23.56 4.16 -0.52
N SER A 11 22.30 4.53 -0.44
CA SER A 11 21.83 5.51 0.53
C SER A 11 22.33 5.05 1.91
N PRO A 12 22.86 5.94 2.76
CA PRO A 12 23.31 5.58 4.12
C PRO A 12 22.18 4.99 4.97
N ASN A 13 20.92 5.16 4.56
CA ASN A 13 19.75 4.60 5.20
C ASN A 13 18.97 3.74 4.19
N ALA A 14 18.90 2.43 4.43
CA ALA A 14 18.18 1.49 3.58
C ALA A 14 16.68 1.41 3.89
N ASN A 15 16.16 2.28 4.73
CA ASN A 15 14.73 2.35 5.01
C ASN A 15 13.93 2.62 3.73
N LEU A 16 12.99 1.75 3.39
CA LEU A 16 12.14 1.90 2.20
C LEU A 16 11.41 3.24 2.16
N PHE A 17 10.89 3.71 3.32
CA PHE A 17 10.25 5.02 3.38
C PHE A 17 11.21 6.15 2.97
N ALA A 18 12.49 6.07 3.31
CA ALA A 18 13.48 7.08 2.90
C ALA A 18 13.60 7.16 1.38
N ALA A 19 13.60 6.02 0.69
CA ALA A 19 13.63 5.97 -0.77
C ALA A 19 12.34 6.52 -1.39
N LEU A 20 11.19 6.12 -0.88
CA LEU A 20 9.88 6.63 -1.34
C LEU A 20 9.77 8.14 -1.12
N ARG A 21 10.19 8.64 0.06
CA ARG A 21 10.17 10.07 0.39
C ARG A 21 11.11 10.90 -0.50
N ALA A 22 12.26 10.35 -0.84
CA ALA A 22 13.22 11.00 -1.73
C ALA A 22 12.70 11.18 -3.17
N ALA A 23 11.70 10.38 -3.56
CA ALA A 23 11.04 10.47 -4.86
C ALA A 23 9.87 11.48 -4.91
N PHE A 24 9.48 12.07 -3.79
CA PHE A 24 8.44 13.09 -3.76
C PHE A 24 8.83 14.30 -4.63
N PRO A 25 7.89 14.92 -5.32
CA PRO A 25 8.20 16.09 -6.16
C PRO A 25 8.70 17.27 -5.32
N ALA A 26 9.40 18.21 -5.97
CA ALA A 26 9.89 19.41 -5.30
C ALA A 26 8.74 20.27 -4.76
N ASP A 27 7.63 20.34 -5.50
CA ASP A 27 6.38 20.96 -5.04
C ASP A 27 5.62 19.94 -4.16
N LEU A 28 5.80 20.07 -2.86
CA LEU A 28 5.11 19.22 -1.88
C LEU A 28 3.63 19.57 -1.70
N ASP A 29 3.17 20.72 -2.20
CA ASP A 29 1.77 21.12 -2.12
C ASP A 29 0.96 20.59 -3.32
N ALA A 30 1.63 20.01 -4.33
CA ALA A 30 0.97 19.27 -5.39
C ALA A 30 0.19 18.09 -4.85
N ILE A 31 -0.93 17.75 -5.53
CA ILE A 31 -1.80 16.63 -5.14
C ILE A 31 -1.06 15.30 -5.37
N ALA A 32 -0.89 14.55 -4.30
CA ALA A 32 -0.36 13.17 -4.31
C ALA A 32 -1.48 12.13 -4.47
N VAL A 33 -2.59 12.33 -3.76
CA VAL A 33 -3.74 11.41 -3.78
C VAL A 33 -5.03 12.20 -3.93
N GLU A 34 -5.85 11.77 -4.87
CA GLU A 34 -7.24 12.20 -5.04
C GLU A 34 -8.16 11.01 -4.85
N THR A 35 -9.08 11.10 -3.89
CA THR A 35 -10.03 10.02 -3.63
C THR A 35 -11.23 10.11 -4.56
N GLU A 36 -11.95 8.99 -4.71
CA GLU A 36 -13.20 8.94 -5.47
C GLU A 36 -14.31 9.87 -4.95
N ASN A 37 -14.16 10.41 -3.75
CA ASN A 37 -15.11 11.34 -3.11
C ASN A 37 -14.61 12.79 -3.16
N GLY A 38 -13.53 13.06 -3.91
CA GLY A 38 -12.99 14.41 -4.12
C GLY A 38 -12.12 14.95 -2.97
N LEU A 39 -11.70 14.10 -2.01
CA LEU A 39 -10.69 14.51 -1.04
C LEU A 39 -9.32 14.52 -1.70
N HIS A 40 -8.54 15.55 -1.40
CA HIS A 40 -7.18 15.71 -1.90
C HIS A 40 -6.19 15.63 -0.74
N TYR A 41 -5.09 14.92 -0.96
CA TYR A 41 -3.93 14.88 -0.08
C TYR A 41 -2.71 15.33 -0.88
N SER A 42 -2.02 16.34 -0.40
CA SER A 42 -0.75 16.76 -0.97
C SER A 42 0.40 15.82 -0.56
N TRP A 43 1.53 15.91 -1.21
CA TRP A 43 2.75 15.21 -0.78
C TRP A 43 3.19 15.67 0.61
N ARG A 44 2.94 16.93 0.95
CA ARG A 44 3.17 17.47 2.28
C ARG A 44 2.27 16.79 3.33
N ASP A 45 1.01 16.54 2.99
CA ASP A 45 0.09 15.84 3.89
C ASP A 45 0.55 14.40 4.14
N LEU A 46 1.02 13.69 3.08
CA LEU A 46 1.58 12.35 3.25
C LEU A 46 2.81 12.35 4.17
N ASP A 47 3.71 13.32 4.00
CA ASP A 47 4.91 13.45 4.84
C ASP A 47 4.55 13.75 6.30
N ARG A 48 3.69 14.75 6.55
CA ARG A 48 3.32 15.19 7.89
C ARG A 48 2.47 14.14 8.63
N ALA A 49 1.44 13.61 7.99
CA ALA A 49 0.57 12.61 8.61
C ALA A 49 1.32 11.31 8.92
N SER A 50 2.19 10.85 8.01
CA SER A 50 3.05 9.69 8.32
C SER A 50 4.03 9.98 9.47
N ALA A 51 4.49 11.24 9.63
CA ALA A 51 5.32 11.62 10.76
C ALA A 51 4.56 11.60 12.09
N MET A 52 3.32 12.08 12.11
CA MET A 52 2.48 12.07 13.31
C MET A 52 2.22 10.63 13.81
N ILE A 53 1.85 9.73 12.90
CA ILE A 53 1.64 8.32 13.24
C ILE A 53 2.98 7.64 13.65
N ALA A 54 4.09 7.96 12.98
CA ALA A 54 5.41 7.43 13.35
C ALA A 54 5.81 7.86 14.77
N ASN A 55 5.61 9.13 15.13
CA ASN A 55 5.83 9.64 16.48
C ASN A 55 4.92 8.97 17.52
N LEU A 56 3.67 8.68 17.18
CA LEU A 56 2.80 7.88 18.04
C LEU A 56 3.42 6.51 18.29
N LEU A 57 3.83 5.79 17.23
CA LEU A 57 4.43 4.45 17.36
C LEU A 57 5.71 4.48 18.21
N ASP A 58 6.59 5.44 18.00
CA ASP A 58 7.81 5.61 18.81
C ASP A 58 7.50 5.95 20.28
N GLY A 59 6.44 6.72 20.52
CA GLY A 59 5.95 7.03 21.86
C GLY A 59 5.52 5.79 22.66
N LEU A 60 5.15 4.70 21.97
CA LEU A 60 4.81 3.42 22.61
C LEU A 60 6.04 2.64 23.10
N LYS A 61 7.26 3.11 22.78
CA LYS A 61 8.54 2.49 23.18
C LYS A 61 8.64 1.01 22.80
N LEU A 62 8.26 0.71 21.56
CA LEU A 62 8.27 -0.65 21.04
C LEU A 62 9.72 -1.15 20.82
N GLU A 63 9.90 -2.46 20.88
CA GLU A 63 11.18 -3.09 20.55
C GLU A 63 11.51 -2.96 19.06
N LYS A 64 12.81 -3.03 18.74
CA LYS A 64 13.27 -3.03 17.35
C LYS A 64 12.66 -4.22 16.59
N GLY A 65 12.10 -3.94 15.41
CA GLY A 65 11.44 -4.97 14.60
C GLY A 65 10.07 -5.38 15.11
N ALA A 66 9.48 -4.63 16.04
CA ALA A 66 8.10 -4.84 16.48
C ALA A 66 7.13 -4.83 15.29
N ARG A 67 6.16 -5.74 15.32
CA ARG A 67 5.16 -5.90 14.26
C ARG A 67 3.94 -5.08 14.58
N VAL A 68 3.43 -4.40 13.55
CA VAL A 68 2.17 -3.64 13.56
C VAL A 68 1.19 -4.39 12.65
N ALA A 69 0.26 -5.14 13.25
CA ALA A 69 -0.77 -5.86 12.51
C ALA A 69 -1.96 -4.95 12.21
N VAL A 70 -2.43 -4.96 10.96
CA VAL A 70 -3.41 -4.01 10.47
C VAL A 70 -4.52 -4.72 9.71
N GLN A 71 -5.73 -4.72 10.27
CA GLN A 71 -6.96 -5.24 9.65
C GLN A 71 -7.99 -4.12 9.55
N VAL A 72 -7.84 -3.25 8.58
CA VAL A 72 -8.71 -2.09 8.37
C VAL A 72 -9.15 -2.00 6.91
N GLU A 73 -10.24 -1.31 6.65
CA GLU A 73 -10.68 -1.03 5.29
C GLU A 73 -9.64 -0.16 4.56
N LYS A 74 -9.63 -0.27 3.24
CA LYS A 74 -8.73 0.50 2.40
C LYS A 74 -9.08 1.99 2.46
N SER A 75 -8.18 2.79 3.02
CA SER A 75 -8.27 4.25 3.08
C SER A 75 -6.88 4.87 2.86
N VAL A 76 -6.83 6.18 2.64
CA VAL A 76 -5.56 6.91 2.58
C VAL A 76 -4.86 6.85 3.94
N GLU A 77 -5.62 6.89 5.03
CA GLU A 77 -5.12 6.79 6.40
C GLU A 77 -4.48 5.41 6.69
N ALA A 78 -5.03 4.33 6.12
CA ALA A 78 -4.41 3.01 6.18
C ALA A 78 -3.06 2.96 5.41
N MET A 79 -2.97 3.64 4.28
CA MET A 79 -1.70 3.84 3.56
C MET A 79 -0.73 4.68 4.39
N LEU A 80 -1.19 5.73 5.04
CA LEU A 80 -0.36 6.57 5.93
C LEU A 80 0.17 5.78 7.13
N LEU A 81 -0.62 4.87 7.69
CA LEU A 81 -0.17 3.95 8.74
C LEU A 81 0.93 3.01 8.23
N TYR A 82 0.79 2.48 7.01
CA TYR A 82 1.86 1.72 6.36
C TYR A 82 3.15 2.53 6.24
N LEU A 83 3.08 3.73 5.67
CA LEU A 83 4.23 4.62 5.50
C LEU A 83 4.87 5.00 6.85
N ALA A 84 4.06 5.26 7.87
CA ALA A 84 4.50 5.58 9.22
C ALA A 84 5.21 4.39 9.89
N THR A 85 4.69 3.18 9.71
CA THR A 85 5.31 1.95 10.23
C THR A 85 6.72 1.77 9.66
N LEU A 86 6.89 1.93 8.35
CA LEU A 86 8.20 1.91 7.71
C LEU A 86 9.09 3.06 8.20
N ARG A 87 8.55 4.27 8.28
CA ARG A 87 9.26 5.49 8.72
C ARG A 87 9.84 5.33 10.10
N ALA A 88 9.08 4.78 11.04
CA ALA A 88 9.50 4.48 12.40
C ALA A 88 10.40 3.22 12.51
N GLY A 89 10.54 2.45 11.42
CA GLY A 89 11.41 1.28 11.36
C GLY A 89 10.81 0.01 11.97
N TYR A 90 9.48 -0.05 12.06
CA TYR A 90 8.72 -1.24 12.48
C TYR A 90 8.31 -2.09 11.28
N VAL A 91 7.75 -3.27 11.56
CA VAL A 91 7.37 -4.27 10.56
C VAL A 91 5.87 -4.23 10.32
N PHE A 92 5.46 -3.94 9.09
CA PHE A 92 4.04 -3.88 8.74
C PHE A 92 3.48 -5.27 8.45
N LEU A 93 2.35 -5.59 9.05
CA LEU A 93 1.66 -6.86 8.87
C LEU A 93 0.21 -6.60 8.42
N PRO A 94 -0.05 -6.48 7.12
CA PRO A 94 -1.41 -6.29 6.61
C PRO A 94 -2.19 -7.60 6.68
N LEU A 95 -3.43 -7.52 7.15
CA LEU A 95 -4.36 -8.63 7.26
C LEU A 95 -5.60 -8.36 6.40
N ASN A 96 -6.09 -9.41 5.73
CA ASN A 96 -7.30 -9.31 4.91
C ASN A 96 -8.50 -8.94 5.78
N THR A 97 -9.27 -7.96 5.35
CA THR A 97 -10.49 -7.50 6.03
C THR A 97 -11.57 -8.57 6.12
N ALA A 98 -11.52 -9.58 5.25
CA ALA A 98 -12.45 -10.71 5.29
C ALA A 98 -12.12 -11.77 6.36
N TYR A 99 -10.93 -11.73 6.97
CA TYR A 99 -10.56 -12.67 8.02
C TYR A 99 -11.44 -12.50 9.26
N GLN A 100 -11.89 -13.64 9.80
CA GLN A 100 -12.71 -13.71 11.00
C GLN A 100 -11.85 -14.06 12.23
N SER A 101 -12.48 -14.28 13.36
CA SER A 101 -11.79 -14.48 14.66
C SER A 101 -10.74 -15.59 14.62
N ALA A 102 -11.04 -16.73 13.99
CA ALA A 102 -10.12 -17.88 13.97
C ALA A 102 -8.83 -17.58 13.18
N GLU A 103 -8.95 -16.92 12.01
CA GLU A 103 -7.77 -16.53 11.24
C GLU A 103 -6.98 -15.43 11.96
N ILE A 104 -7.66 -14.45 12.55
CA ILE A 104 -7.02 -13.35 13.28
C ILE A 104 -6.31 -13.88 14.53
N GLU A 105 -6.91 -14.81 15.27
CA GLU A 105 -6.26 -15.48 16.39
C GLU A 105 -4.97 -16.19 15.96
N TYR A 106 -5.03 -16.92 14.84
CA TYR A 106 -3.85 -17.57 14.27
C TYR A 106 -2.76 -16.57 13.88
N PHE A 107 -3.10 -15.53 13.13
CA PHE A 107 -2.09 -14.59 12.64
C PHE A 107 -1.49 -13.75 13.76
N ILE A 108 -2.30 -13.27 14.70
CA ILE A 108 -1.83 -12.50 15.85
C ILE A 108 -0.98 -13.40 16.78
N GLY A 109 -1.43 -14.63 17.07
CA GLY A 109 -0.67 -15.57 17.90
C GLY A 109 0.65 -16.01 17.27
N ASN A 110 0.71 -16.11 15.92
CA ASN A 110 1.94 -16.50 15.21
C ASN A 110 2.91 -15.33 15.00
N ALA A 111 2.40 -14.13 14.73
CA ALA A 111 3.24 -12.95 14.47
C ALA A 111 3.57 -12.16 15.73
N GLU A 112 2.85 -12.36 16.83
CA GLU A 112 3.05 -11.66 18.12
C GLU A 112 3.24 -10.14 17.93
N PRO A 113 2.27 -9.42 17.32
CA PRO A 113 2.42 -8.00 17.04
C PRO A 113 2.40 -7.20 18.34
N ALA A 114 3.25 -6.17 18.43
CA ALA A 114 3.23 -5.23 19.54
C ALA A 114 2.05 -4.24 19.47
N VAL A 115 1.56 -4.00 18.25
CA VAL A 115 0.44 -3.13 17.96
C VAL A 115 -0.53 -3.85 17.03
N VAL A 116 -1.82 -3.76 17.32
CA VAL A 116 -2.91 -4.19 16.43
C VAL A 116 -3.77 -2.97 16.10
N VAL A 117 -4.06 -2.78 14.82
CA VAL A 117 -5.01 -1.76 14.35
C VAL A 117 -6.14 -2.46 13.61
N CYS A 118 -7.37 -2.26 14.06
CA CYS A 118 -8.57 -2.85 13.47
C CYS A 118 -9.65 -1.80 13.25
N THR A 119 -10.73 -2.16 12.57
CA THR A 119 -11.90 -1.26 12.48
C THR A 119 -12.60 -1.17 13.83
N GLY A 120 -13.29 -0.05 14.10
CA GLY A 120 -14.08 0.15 15.32
C GLY A 120 -15.11 -0.96 15.53
N ARG A 121 -15.78 -1.41 14.45
CA ARG A 121 -16.75 -2.52 14.49
C ARG A 121 -16.14 -3.87 14.92
N ASN A 122 -14.85 -4.08 14.65
CA ASN A 122 -14.15 -5.33 14.98
C ASN A 122 -13.45 -5.27 16.35
N ALA A 123 -13.32 -4.09 16.96
CA ALA A 123 -12.53 -3.89 18.17
C ALA A 123 -13.00 -4.77 19.34
N ALA A 124 -14.30 -5.02 19.45
CA ALA A 124 -14.87 -5.81 20.55
C ALA A 124 -14.37 -7.26 20.60
N TRP A 125 -14.12 -7.87 19.44
CA TRP A 125 -13.64 -9.25 19.35
C TRP A 125 -12.14 -9.34 19.04
N VAL A 126 -11.54 -8.37 18.38
CA VAL A 126 -10.09 -8.34 18.09
C VAL A 126 -9.29 -8.06 19.36
N ARG A 127 -9.74 -7.16 20.22
CA ARG A 127 -9.02 -6.78 21.43
C ARG A 127 -8.71 -7.95 22.36
N PRO A 128 -9.67 -8.82 22.76
CA PRO A 128 -9.37 -9.98 23.58
C PRO A 128 -8.36 -10.94 22.94
N ILE A 129 -8.42 -11.14 21.62
CA ILE A 129 -7.47 -11.98 20.88
C ILE A 129 -6.06 -11.38 20.95
N ALA A 130 -5.94 -10.08 20.71
CA ALA A 130 -4.68 -9.38 20.76
C ALA A 130 -4.06 -9.41 22.18
N GLU A 131 -4.86 -9.16 23.21
CA GLU A 131 -4.43 -9.19 24.60
C GLU A 131 -3.97 -10.61 25.03
N ALA A 132 -4.70 -11.64 24.62
CA ALA A 132 -4.32 -13.04 24.87
C ALA A 132 -2.97 -13.43 24.23
N ALA A 133 -2.63 -12.81 23.09
CA ALA A 133 -1.34 -12.98 22.42
C ALA A 133 -0.24 -12.03 22.95
N GLY A 134 -0.51 -11.26 24.00
CA GLY A 134 0.47 -10.35 24.62
C GLY A 134 0.57 -8.96 23.96
N THR A 135 -0.27 -8.65 23.00
CA THR A 135 -0.33 -7.30 22.39
C THR A 135 -0.84 -6.27 23.40
N ARG A 136 -0.04 -5.22 23.62
CA ARG A 136 -0.36 -4.18 24.61
C ARG A 136 -1.15 -3.02 24.03
N HIS A 137 -1.07 -2.80 22.72
CA HIS A 137 -1.62 -1.62 22.07
C HIS A 137 -2.59 -2.03 20.96
N VAL A 138 -3.87 -1.73 21.16
CA VAL A 138 -4.93 -1.96 20.18
C VAL A 138 -5.60 -0.64 19.87
N PHE A 139 -5.50 -0.20 18.61
CA PHE A 139 -6.12 1.00 18.08
C PHE A 139 -7.22 0.68 17.09
N THR A 140 -8.12 1.64 16.87
CA THR A 140 -9.10 1.59 15.79
C THR A 140 -8.77 2.59 14.70
N LEU A 141 -9.10 2.22 13.45
CA LEU A 141 -9.04 3.08 12.28
C LEU A 141 -10.17 2.68 11.33
N ASP A 142 -11.09 3.59 11.07
CA ASP A 142 -12.22 3.40 10.18
C ASP A 142 -12.03 4.14 8.85
N ASP A 143 -12.80 3.77 7.83
CA ASP A 143 -12.69 4.32 6.47
C ASP A 143 -13.32 5.72 6.34
N ASP A 144 -14.07 6.17 7.35
CA ASP A 144 -14.60 7.52 7.50
C ASP A 144 -13.62 8.51 8.13
N ARG A 145 -12.35 8.12 8.32
CA ARG A 145 -11.27 8.90 8.92
C ARG A 145 -11.46 9.14 10.43
N THR A 146 -12.13 8.22 11.10
CA THR A 146 -12.26 8.21 12.56
C THR A 146 -11.45 7.06 13.18
N GLY A 147 -11.25 7.11 14.50
CA GLY A 147 -10.62 6.04 15.24
C GLY A 147 -9.53 6.51 16.19
N THR A 148 -9.29 5.70 17.22
CA THR A 148 -8.36 6.03 18.31
C THR A 148 -6.91 6.20 17.84
N LEU A 149 -6.54 5.60 16.70
CA LEU A 149 -5.22 5.80 16.08
C LEU A 149 -5.03 7.26 15.66
N LEU A 150 -6.00 7.81 14.94
CA LEU A 150 -5.92 9.19 14.43
C LEU A 150 -6.04 10.20 15.55
N ASP A 151 -6.92 9.96 16.54
CA ASP A 151 -7.06 10.79 17.73
C ASP A 151 -5.75 10.91 18.53
N ALA A 152 -5.03 9.79 18.66
CA ALA A 152 -3.74 9.76 19.33
C ALA A 152 -2.64 10.43 18.48
N ALA A 153 -2.60 10.13 17.18
CA ALA A 153 -1.60 10.71 16.27
C ALA A 153 -1.74 12.22 16.12
N ALA A 154 -2.96 12.76 16.17
CA ALA A 154 -3.23 14.20 16.07
C ALA A 154 -2.55 15.03 17.17
N ARG A 155 -2.12 14.40 18.26
CA ARG A 155 -1.41 15.05 19.38
C ARG A 155 0.11 14.98 19.22
N CYS A 156 0.61 14.31 18.19
CA CYS A 156 2.02 14.10 17.94
C CYS A 156 2.58 15.16 16.98
N SER A 157 3.91 15.34 17.01
CA SER A 157 4.60 16.21 16.06
C SER A 157 4.42 15.73 14.63
N ASP A 158 4.27 16.67 13.70
CA ASP A 158 4.23 16.42 12.25
C ASP A 158 5.64 16.34 11.61
N ARG A 159 6.69 16.25 12.45
CA ARG A 159 8.08 16.06 12.06
C ARG A 159 8.63 14.81 12.75
N HIS A 160 9.27 13.96 11.97
CA HIS A 160 9.85 12.71 12.46
C HIS A 160 11.09 12.36 11.63
N THR A 161 12.18 12.00 12.31
CA THR A 161 13.41 11.53 11.65
C THR A 161 13.21 10.07 11.22
N VAL A 162 13.44 9.77 9.94
CA VAL A 162 13.30 8.41 9.42
C VAL A 162 14.27 7.46 10.12
N ALA A 163 13.79 6.38 10.67
CA ALA A 163 14.59 5.38 11.34
C ALA A 163 15.65 4.78 10.39
N ILE A 164 16.87 4.62 10.88
CA ILE A 164 17.96 4.01 10.10
C ILE A 164 17.77 2.50 10.07
N LYS A 165 17.73 1.93 8.88
CA LYS A 165 17.58 0.49 8.64
C LYS A 165 18.70 -0.05 7.77
N LYS A 166 19.04 -1.32 8.01
CA LYS A 166 19.91 -2.10 7.12
C LYS A 166 19.07 -2.69 5.97
N PRO A 167 19.68 -3.00 4.83
CA PRO A 167 18.94 -3.60 3.69
C PRO A 167 18.15 -4.86 4.05
N ASP A 168 18.69 -5.69 4.94
CA ASP A 168 18.13 -6.97 5.32
C ASP A 168 17.25 -6.90 6.59
N ASP A 169 17.04 -5.71 7.17
CA ASP A 169 16.05 -5.53 8.21
C ASP A 169 14.63 -5.75 7.62
N LEU A 170 13.75 -6.36 8.42
CA LEU A 170 12.37 -6.61 7.99
C LEU A 170 11.59 -5.29 7.85
N ALA A 171 10.79 -5.21 6.80
CA ALA A 171 9.87 -4.12 6.51
C ALA A 171 8.41 -4.56 6.57
N ALA A 172 8.12 -5.79 6.14
CA ALA A 172 6.76 -6.32 6.16
C ALA A 172 6.74 -7.85 6.31
N ILE A 173 5.62 -8.36 6.80
CA ILE A 173 5.29 -9.79 6.79
C ILE A 173 3.95 -9.96 6.07
N LEU A 174 3.90 -10.84 5.06
CA LEU A 174 2.66 -11.18 4.37
C LEU A 174 2.32 -12.64 4.57
N TYR A 175 1.13 -12.92 5.06
CA TYR A 175 0.63 -14.27 5.12
C TYR A 175 0.12 -14.73 3.75
N THR A 176 0.60 -15.88 3.31
CA THR A 176 0.17 -16.53 2.06
C THR A 176 -0.53 -17.85 2.38
N SER A 177 -1.53 -18.22 1.56
CA SER A 177 -2.12 -19.54 1.61
C SER A 177 -1.04 -20.57 1.23
N GLY A 178 -0.39 -21.17 2.22
CA GLY A 178 0.64 -22.18 1.98
C GLY A 178 0.04 -23.44 1.33
N THR A 179 0.81 -24.09 0.48
CA THR A 179 0.46 -25.39 -0.14
C THR A 179 0.33 -26.53 0.88
N THR A 180 0.68 -26.31 2.15
CA THR A 180 0.77 -27.32 3.21
C THR A 180 -0.22 -27.10 4.39
N GLY A 181 -1.34 -26.42 4.16
CA GLY A 181 -2.47 -26.35 5.08
C GLY A 181 -2.55 -25.07 5.93
N ARG A 182 -1.49 -24.62 6.60
CA ARG A 182 -1.51 -23.35 7.36
C ARG A 182 -0.79 -22.24 6.61
N SER A 183 -1.36 -21.03 6.62
CA SER A 183 -0.75 -19.84 6.04
C SER A 183 0.62 -19.57 6.67
N LYS A 184 1.60 -19.18 5.85
CA LYS A 184 2.96 -18.86 6.28
C LYS A 184 3.23 -17.37 6.08
N GLY A 185 3.89 -16.75 7.05
CA GLY A 185 4.32 -15.36 6.97
C GLY A 185 5.59 -15.21 6.14
N ALA A 186 5.47 -14.70 4.93
CA ALA A 186 6.62 -14.33 4.11
C ALA A 186 7.26 -13.07 4.68
N MET A 187 8.50 -13.16 5.14
CA MET A 187 9.27 -12.05 5.69
C MET A 187 9.94 -11.27 4.57
N LEU A 188 9.56 -10.01 4.41
CA LEU A 188 10.05 -9.11 3.35
C LEU A 188 10.93 -8.02 3.96
N THR A 189 12.17 -7.92 3.46
CA THR A 189 13.13 -6.91 3.90
C THR A 189 12.95 -5.59 3.17
N HIS A 190 13.54 -4.52 3.68
CA HIS A 190 13.59 -3.24 2.98
C HIS A 190 14.21 -3.38 1.59
N ARG A 191 15.26 -4.21 1.44
CA ARG A 191 15.89 -4.52 0.16
C ARG A 191 14.94 -5.23 -0.80
N ASN A 192 14.22 -6.25 -0.35
CA ASN A 192 13.30 -6.99 -1.21
C ASN A 192 12.26 -6.06 -1.82
N LEU A 193 11.65 -5.22 -1.00
CA LEU A 193 10.59 -4.32 -1.45
C LEU A 193 11.12 -3.21 -2.36
N LEU A 194 12.26 -2.60 -2.01
CA LEU A 194 12.84 -1.53 -2.80
C LEU A 194 13.34 -2.03 -4.15
N SER A 195 14.13 -3.10 -4.18
CA SER A 195 14.67 -3.63 -5.44
C SER A 195 13.58 -4.08 -6.41
N ASN A 196 12.51 -4.69 -5.90
CA ASN A 196 11.35 -5.05 -6.72
C ASN A 196 10.69 -3.79 -7.31
N ALA A 197 10.47 -2.76 -6.49
CA ALA A 197 9.84 -1.53 -6.94
C ALA A 197 10.69 -0.78 -7.99
N GLU A 198 12.03 -0.73 -7.81
CA GLU A 198 12.96 -0.13 -8.76
C GLU A 198 12.95 -0.88 -10.10
N VAL A 199 13.07 -2.22 -10.07
CA VAL A 199 13.04 -3.04 -11.29
C VAL A 199 11.73 -2.88 -12.04
N LEU A 200 10.58 -2.91 -11.36
CA LEU A 200 9.28 -2.74 -11.99
C LEU A 200 9.07 -1.32 -12.52
N LYS A 201 9.58 -0.31 -11.81
CA LYS A 201 9.55 1.07 -12.29
C LYS A 201 10.27 1.20 -13.62
N ASP A 202 11.47 0.65 -13.72
CA ASP A 202 12.29 0.70 -14.93
C ASP A 202 11.68 -0.16 -16.05
N TYR A 203 11.24 -1.38 -15.72
CA TYR A 203 10.67 -2.31 -16.68
C TYR A 203 9.38 -1.79 -17.34
N TRP A 204 8.50 -1.17 -16.55
CA TRP A 204 7.25 -0.56 -17.05
C TRP A 204 7.44 0.87 -17.55
N GLY A 205 8.66 1.40 -17.49
CA GLY A 205 9.00 2.72 -17.99
C GLY A 205 8.16 3.82 -17.33
N TRP A 206 8.07 3.85 -16.00
CA TRP A 206 7.37 4.92 -15.32
C TRP A 206 7.98 6.27 -15.67
N THR A 207 7.13 7.23 -16.02
CA THR A 207 7.53 8.57 -16.46
C THR A 207 6.99 9.64 -15.52
N LYS A 208 7.68 10.79 -15.50
CA LYS A 208 7.21 11.95 -14.77
C LYS A 208 5.85 12.40 -15.31
N GLY A 209 4.88 12.58 -14.43
CA GLY A 209 3.52 12.94 -14.80
C GLY A 209 2.57 11.74 -14.92
N ASP A 210 3.06 10.51 -14.73
CA ASP A 210 2.15 9.37 -14.63
C ASP A 210 1.13 9.54 -13.51
N VAL A 211 -0.08 9.08 -13.78
CA VAL A 211 -1.22 9.08 -12.85
C VAL A 211 -1.76 7.65 -12.74
N LEU A 212 -1.70 7.09 -11.54
CA LEU A 212 -2.17 5.74 -11.26
C LEU A 212 -3.62 5.72 -10.81
N ILE A 213 -4.49 4.96 -11.47
CA ILE A 213 -5.74 4.51 -10.84
C ILE A 213 -5.42 3.33 -9.91
N HIS A 214 -5.62 3.54 -8.61
CA HIS A 214 -5.36 2.53 -7.58
C HIS A 214 -6.67 2.01 -6.99
N ALA A 215 -7.16 0.86 -7.52
CA ALA A 215 -8.39 0.21 -7.08
C ALA A 215 -8.14 -1.17 -6.40
N LEU A 216 -6.89 -1.60 -6.30
CA LEU A 216 -6.51 -2.87 -5.67
C LEU A 216 -6.53 -2.77 -4.14
N PRO A 217 -6.81 -3.87 -3.41
CA PRO A 217 -6.70 -3.89 -1.95
C PRO A 217 -5.24 -3.74 -1.51
N ILE A 218 -5.01 -3.01 -0.39
CA ILE A 218 -3.67 -2.75 0.15
C ILE A 218 -3.23 -3.76 1.21
N PHE A 219 -3.96 -4.85 1.39
CA PHE A 219 -3.50 -5.99 2.19
C PHE A 219 -2.88 -7.10 1.31
N HIS A 220 -2.82 -6.93 -0.01
CA HIS A 220 -2.17 -7.83 -0.96
C HIS A 220 -0.94 -7.20 -1.62
N VAL A 221 0.00 -8.05 -2.02
CA VAL A 221 1.25 -7.69 -2.71
C VAL A 221 1.00 -6.72 -3.87
N HIS A 222 0.06 -7.04 -4.75
CA HIS A 222 -0.17 -6.27 -5.98
C HIS A 222 -0.59 -4.84 -5.68
N GLY A 223 -1.54 -4.64 -4.78
CA GLY A 223 -1.98 -3.28 -4.40
C GLY A 223 -0.92 -2.53 -3.59
N LEU A 224 -0.37 -3.16 -2.55
CA LEU A 224 0.50 -2.47 -1.61
C LEU A 224 1.95 -2.32 -2.12
N PHE A 225 2.55 -3.42 -2.64
CA PHE A 225 4.00 -3.43 -2.94
C PHE A 225 4.32 -3.28 -4.43
N VAL A 226 3.34 -3.42 -5.31
CA VAL A 226 3.56 -3.23 -6.74
C VAL A 226 2.97 -1.90 -7.20
N ALA A 227 1.66 -1.72 -7.11
CA ALA A 227 0.99 -0.52 -7.62
C ALA A 227 1.34 0.73 -6.80
N LEU A 228 1.21 0.66 -5.47
CA LEU A 228 1.47 1.82 -4.61
C LEU A 228 2.95 2.21 -4.62
N HIS A 229 3.88 1.24 -4.50
CA HIS A 229 5.31 1.54 -4.54
C HIS A 229 5.74 2.14 -5.88
N GLY A 230 5.21 1.60 -7.00
CA GLY A 230 5.48 2.16 -8.33
C GLY A 230 5.12 3.65 -8.41
N ALA A 231 3.93 4.01 -7.96
CA ALA A 231 3.49 5.40 -7.95
C ALA A 231 4.32 6.28 -7.00
N LEU A 232 4.53 5.84 -5.75
CA LEU A 232 5.28 6.62 -4.75
C LEU A 232 6.75 6.79 -5.13
N LEU A 233 7.42 5.72 -5.64
CA LEU A 233 8.83 5.77 -6.06
C LEU A 233 9.02 6.60 -7.33
N ASN A 234 7.96 6.87 -8.07
CA ASN A 234 7.98 7.74 -9.24
C ASN A 234 7.54 9.18 -8.94
N GLY A 235 6.99 9.46 -7.77
CA GLY A 235 6.36 10.74 -7.43
C GLY A 235 5.08 11.01 -8.23
N SER A 236 4.33 9.95 -8.54
CA SER A 236 3.12 9.99 -9.36
C SER A 236 1.87 10.24 -8.55
N LYS A 237 0.94 11.04 -9.10
CA LYS A 237 -0.40 11.21 -8.54
C LYS A 237 -1.15 9.88 -8.53
N ILE A 238 -1.96 9.66 -7.51
CA ILE A 238 -2.80 8.48 -7.33
C ILE A 238 -4.27 8.89 -7.31
N LEU A 239 -5.06 8.33 -8.22
CA LEU A 239 -6.52 8.33 -8.15
C LEU A 239 -6.95 7.13 -7.32
N TRP A 240 -7.37 7.40 -6.09
CA TRP A 240 -7.60 6.39 -5.07
C TRP A 240 -9.05 5.97 -5.01
N PHE A 241 -9.30 4.69 -5.22
CA PHE A 241 -10.60 4.06 -5.05
C PHE A 241 -10.56 3.12 -3.85
N SER A 242 -11.41 3.33 -2.87
CA SER A 242 -11.52 2.47 -1.69
C SER A 242 -12.00 1.06 -2.07
N LYS A 243 -12.89 0.97 -3.06
CA LYS A 243 -13.41 -0.26 -3.65
C LYS A 243 -13.41 -0.17 -5.17
N PHE A 244 -13.32 -1.33 -5.82
CA PHE A 244 -13.42 -1.40 -7.27
C PHE A 244 -14.85 -1.16 -7.73
N ASP A 245 -15.07 -0.04 -8.42
CA ASP A 245 -16.33 0.30 -9.12
C ASP A 245 -16.01 0.51 -10.60
N PRO A 246 -16.44 -0.39 -11.51
CA PRO A 246 -16.06 -0.32 -12.92
C PRO A 246 -16.55 0.96 -13.60
N LYS A 247 -17.76 1.44 -13.29
CA LYS A 247 -18.32 2.67 -13.89
C LYS A 247 -17.50 3.90 -13.50
N ARG A 248 -17.20 4.02 -12.21
CA ARG A 248 -16.40 5.15 -11.69
C ARG A 248 -14.97 5.11 -12.20
N ILE A 249 -14.38 3.91 -12.32
CA ILE A 249 -13.04 3.74 -12.89
C ILE A 249 -13.01 4.13 -14.35
N VAL A 250 -13.96 3.64 -15.17
CA VAL A 250 -14.06 4.02 -16.59
C VAL A 250 -14.20 5.54 -16.76
N ALA A 251 -15.00 6.19 -15.91
CA ALA A 251 -15.14 7.66 -15.94
C ALA A 251 -13.82 8.40 -15.60
N LYS A 252 -12.90 7.77 -14.85
CA LYS A 252 -11.61 8.36 -14.46
C LYS A 252 -10.44 7.97 -15.38
N LEU A 253 -10.61 7.03 -16.30
CA LEU A 253 -9.55 6.65 -17.25
C LEU A 253 -8.97 7.84 -18.06
N PRO A 254 -9.77 8.84 -18.52
CA PRO A 254 -9.22 9.99 -19.23
C PRO A 254 -8.23 10.86 -18.43
N GLU A 255 -8.27 10.76 -17.08
CA GLU A 255 -7.38 11.51 -16.18
C GLU A 255 -6.14 10.70 -15.77
N ALA A 256 -6.05 9.44 -16.18
CA ALA A 256 -5.01 8.50 -15.76
C ALA A 256 -4.10 8.10 -16.93
N THR A 257 -2.95 7.51 -16.56
CA THR A 257 -1.98 6.94 -17.50
C THR A 257 -1.65 5.49 -17.20
N VAL A 258 -1.88 5.06 -15.97
CA VAL A 258 -1.55 3.70 -15.49
C VAL A 258 -2.74 3.10 -14.74
N PHE A 259 -3.07 1.86 -15.08
CA PHE A 259 -4.03 1.05 -14.32
C PHE A 259 -3.46 -0.34 -14.07
N MET A 260 -3.56 -0.80 -12.84
CA MET A 260 -3.16 -2.14 -12.45
C MET A 260 -4.33 -2.90 -11.84
N GLY A 261 -4.53 -4.14 -12.30
CA GLY A 261 -5.66 -4.96 -11.86
C GLY A 261 -5.38 -6.45 -11.96
N VAL A 262 -6.22 -7.24 -11.31
CA VAL A 262 -6.29 -8.68 -11.54
C VAL A 262 -7.20 -8.95 -12.73
N PRO A 263 -7.09 -10.11 -13.42
CA PRO A 263 -7.87 -10.40 -14.63
C PRO A 263 -9.37 -10.19 -14.50
N THR A 264 -9.96 -10.51 -13.35
CA THR A 264 -11.39 -10.31 -13.11
C THR A 264 -11.81 -8.84 -13.14
N LEU A 265 -10.92 -7.89 -12.82
CA LEU A 265 -11.21 -6.46 -12.91
C LEU A 265 -11.29 -6.03 -14.38
N TYR A 266 -10.44 -6.58 -15.24
CA TYR A 266 -10.47 -6.33 -16.69
C TYR A 266 -11.77 -6.84 -17.31
N VAL A 267 -12.19 -8.05 -16.96
CA VAL A 267 -13.49 -8.60 -17.41
C VAL A 267 -14.67 -7.69 -17.00
N ARG A 268 -14.63 -7.17 -15.77
CA ARG A 268 -15.68 -6.24 -15.29
C ARG A 268 -15.64 -4.89 -15.97
N LEU A 269 -14.45 -4.38 -16.33
CA LEU A 269 -14.33 -3.15 -17.13
C LEU A 269 -14.81 -3.35 -18.57
N LEU A 270 -14.53 -4.51 -19.17
CA LEU A 270 -15.05 -4.87 -20.49
C LEU A 270 -16.58 -4.91 -20.56
N ALA A 271 -17.26 -5.18 -19.46
CA ALA A 271 -18.72 -5.12 -19.40
C ALA A 271 -19.28 -3.68 -19.45
N GLU A 272 -18.45 -2.65 -19.24
CA GLU A 272 -18.88 -1.25 -19.25
C GLU A 272 -18.90 -0.67 -20.67
N SER A 273 -20.04 -0.15 -21.08
CA SER A 273 -20.18 0.48 -22.42
C SER A 273 -19.33 1.73 -22.59
N GLY A 274 -19.00 2.41 -21.49
CA GLY A 274 -18.13 3.59 -21.47
C GLY A 274 -16.65 3.28 -21.70
N LEU A 275 -16.21 2.02 -21.67
CA LEU A 275 -14.84 1.65 -21.99
C LEU A 275 -14.66 1.71 -23.51
N THR A 276 -14.10 2.81 -23.97
CA THR A 276 -13.86 3.11 -25.40
C THR A 276 -12.43 3.52 -25.61
N ARG A 277 -11.94 3.54 -26.86
CA ARG A 277 -10.62 4.08 -27.21
C ARG A 277 -10.45 5.53 -26.76
N GLU A 278 -11.50 6.32 -26.84
CA GLU A 278 -11.49 7.72 -26.40
C GLU A 278 -11.32 7.80 -24.87
N ALA A 279 -12.00 6.95 -24.10
CA ALA A 279 -11.87 6.90 -22.64
C ALA A 279 -10.44 6.57 -22.19
N VAL A 280 -9.70 5.79 -22.96
CA VAL A 280 -8.33 5.36 -22.62
C VAL A 280 -7.24 6.14 -23.37
N ARG A 281 -7.56 7.22 -24.08
CA ARG A 281 -6.63 7.96 -24.94
C ARG A 281 -5.33 8.41 -24.25
N ASN A 282 -5.38 8.65 -22.94
CA ASN A 282 -4.24 9.06 -22.13
C ASN A 282 -3.54 7.88 -21.44
N MET A 283 -4.16 6.70 -21.48
CA MET A 283 -3.59 5.51 -20.87
C MET A 283 -2.39 5.00 -21.68
N ARG A 284 -1.28 4.73 -20.99
CA ARG A 284 -0.10 4.16 -21.63
C ARG A 284 0.26 2.78 -21.13
N LEU A 285 -0.24 2.40 -19.93
CA LEU A 285 0.10 1.12 -19.30
C LEU A 285 -1.11 0.51 -18.59
N PHE A 286 -1.41 -0.72 -18.99
CA PHE A 286 -2.32 -1.61 -18.29
C PHE A 286 -1.55 -2.84 -17.81
N VAL A 287 -1.62 -3.15 -16.52
CA VAL A 287 -0.95 -4.32 -15.93
C VAL A 287 -2.00 -5.30 -15.41
N ALA A 288 -2.05 -6.49 -15.97
CA ALA A 288 -2.82 -7.61 -15.44
C ALA A 288 -1.89 -8.57 -14.69
N GLY A 289 -2.17 -8.84 -13.42
CA GLY A 289 -1.29 -9.68 -12.61
C GLY A 289 -2.02 -10.47 -11.53
N SER A 290 -1.27 -11.24 -10.75
CA SER A 290 -1.72 -12.09 -9.64
C SER A 290 -2.56 -13.31 -10.04
N ALA A 291 -2.92 -13.45 -11.30
CA ALA A 291 -3.57 -14.63 -11.90
C ALA A 291 -3.32 -14.64 -13.41
N PRO A 292 -3.47 -15.79 -14.09
CA PRO A 292 -3.38 -15.86 -15.56
C PRO A 292 -4.48 -15.03 -16.22
N LEU A 293 -4.10 -14.18 -17.18
CA LEU A 293 -5.03 -13.49 -18.05
C LEU A 293 -5.38 -14.39 -19.24
N LEU A 294 -6.68 -14.62 -19.47
CA LEU A 294 -7.13 -15.41 -20.62
C LEU A 294 -6.84 -14.65 -21.92
N ILE A 295 -6.47 -15.39 -22.97
CA ILE A 295 -6.15 -14.85 -24.29
C ILE A 295 -7.37 -14.10 -24.86
N GLU A 296 -8.56 -14.61 -24.68
CA GLU A 296 -9.80 -13.99 -25.12
C GLU A 296 -9.99 -12.64 -24.47
N THR A 297 -9.81 -12.54 -23.16
CA THR A 297 -9.90 -11.27 -22.41
C THR A 297 -8.85 -10.26 -22.90
N PHE A 298 -7.61 -10.73 -23.14
CA PHE A 298 -6.56 -9.87 -23.67
C PHE A 298 -6.88 -9.34 -25.06
N ASN A 299 -7.38 -10.20 -25.96
CA ASN A 299 -7.73 -9.83 -27.33
C ASN A 299 -8.90 -8.82 -27.36
N GLU A 300 -9.97 -9.09 -26.58
CA GLU A 300 -11.10 -8.20 -26.44
C GLU A 300 -10.68 -6.83 -25.88
N TRP A 301 -9.81 -6.84 -24.85
CA TRP A 301 -9.27 -5.63 -24.28
C TRP A 301 -8.53 -4.79 -25.34
N ARG A 302 -7.61 -5.42 -26.08
CA ARG A 302 -6.85 -4.77 -27.15
C ARG A 302 -7.74 -4.25 -28.28
N GLU A 303 -8.72 -5.02 -28.73
CA GLU A 303 -9.65 -4.60 -29.76
C GLU A 303 -10.44 -3.36 -29.33
N ARG A 304 -10.90 -3.32 -28.11
CA ARG A 304 -11.74 -2.27 -27.57
C ARG A 304 -10.97 -1.01 -27.17
N THR A 305 -9.75 -1.15 -26.72
CA THR A 305 -8.95 -0.03 -26.21
C THR A 305 -7.79 0.40 -27.11
N GLY A 306 -7.37 -0.45 -28.03
CA GLY A 306 -6.24 -0.18 -28.93
C GLY A 306 -4.93 -0.71 -28.36
#